data_86ae9662f0754bb4556a7f8c04af1cba
#
_entry.id   86ae9662f0754bb4556a7f8c04af1cba
#
_cell.length_a   1.000
_cell.length_b   1.000
_cell.length_c   1.000
_cell.angle_alpha   90.00
_cell.angle_beta   90.00
_cell.angle_gamma   90.00
#
_symmetry.space_group_name_H-M   'P 1'
#
loop_
_entity.id
_entity.type
_entity.pdbx_description
1 polymer ?
#
loop_
_entity_poly.entity_id
_entity_poly.type
_entity_poly.pdbx_seq_one_letter_code
_entity_poly.pdbx_strand_id
1 'polypeptide(L)'
;HQKAPHRNWMPAPRHLGMFNNTVFPEPATLFDTYEGRGSAAIEQDMSIEHTLTNDWDLKLLTREEMLKDTTNRLYQVYKRMPADVQDKWDSVYAQRISEYRSGNLRGKELISWKYQQYMRDYLATIVAVDENIGRLLGYLEKNGELDNTIIIYTSDQGFFLGEHGWFDKRFMYEECQR
;
A
#
# COMPACT_ATOMS: atom_id res chain seq x y z
N HIS A 1 -3.42 0.59 19.18
CA HIS A 1 -2.43 1.07 18.19
C HIS A 1 -2.39 0.11 17.01
N GLN A 2 -2.69 0.60 15.81
CA GLN A 2 -2.63 -0.15 14.56
C GLN A 2 -1.33 0.16 13.83
N LYS A 3 -0.66 -0.87 13.28
CA LYS A 3 0.54 -0.65 12.46
C LYS A 3 0.18 -0.27 11.03
N ALA A 4 -0.92 -0.78 10.51
CA ALA A 4 -1.42 -0.39 9.20
C ALA A 4 -1.85 1.10 9.22
N PRO A 5 -1.60 1.84 8.15
CA PRO A 5 -1.11 1.47 6.84
C PRO A 5 0.42 1.65 6.64
N HIS A 6 1.25 1.36 7.64
CA HIS A 6 2.71 1.46 7.50
C HIS A 6 3.24 0.62 6.32
N ARG A 7 4.26 1.12 5.60
CA ARG A 7 5.02 0.36 4.59
C ARG A 7 5.60 -0.94 5.22
N ASN A 8 5.51 -2.12 4.63
CA ASN A 8 4.90 -2.44 3.36
C ASN A 8 3.38 -2.68 3.57
N TRP A 9 2.58 -2.32 2.58
CA TRP A 9 1.12 -2.45 2.59
C TRP A 9 0.74 -3.90 2.28
N MET A 10 0.59 -4.68 3.32
CA MET A 10 0.25 -6.10 3.21
C MET A 10 -1.20 -6.30 3.68
N PRO A 11 -2.14 -6.52 2.76
CA PRO A 11 -3.53 -6.73 3.12
C PRO A 11 -3.71 -7.97 4.00
N ALA A 12 -4.70 -7.93 4.88
CA ALA A 12 -5.11 -9.14 5.58
C ALA A 12 -5.53 -10.23 4.57
N PRO A 13 -5.35 -11.52 4.86
CA PRO A 13 -5.67 -12.60 3.90
C PRO A 13 -7.05 -12.51 3.28
N ARG A 14 -8.06 -12.09 4.06
CA ARG A 14 -9.44 -11.91 3.57
C ARG A 14 -9.60 -10.74 2.59
N HIS A 15 -8.69 -9.76 2.61
CA HIS A 15 -8.72 -8.57 1.75
C HIS A 15 -7.75 -8.65 0.56
N LEU A 16 -6.96 -9.72 0.44
CA LEU A 16 -6.09 -9.93 -0.71
C LEU A 16 -6.90 -9.88 -2.01
N GLY A 17 -6.49 -8.99 -2.92
CA GLY A 17 -7.14 -8.81 -4.22
C GLY A 17 -8.45 -8.02 -4.20
N MET A 18 -8.88 -7.50 -3.06
CA MET A 18 -10.19 -6.83 -2.90
C MET A 18 -10.40 -5.69 -3.91
N PHE A 19 -9.36 -4.96 -4.25
CA PHE A 19 -9.42 -3.81 -5.17
C PHE A 19 -8.78 -4.08 -6.54
N ASN A 20 -8.52 -5.33 -6.93
CA ASN A 20 -7.82 -5.64 -8.19
C ASN A 20 -8.53 -5.05 -9.42
N ASN A 21 -9.86 -4.97 -9.41
CA ASN A 21 -10.66 -4.42 -10.50
C ASN A 21 -11.06 -2.95 -10.30
N THR A 22 -10.53 -2.29 -9.25
CA THR A 22 -10.82 -0.89 -8.98
C THR A 22 -9.77 -0.01 -9.62
N VAL A 23 -10.21 1.07 -10.27
CA VAL A 23 -9.36 2.15 -10.78
C VAL A 23 -9.53 3.34 -9.85
N PHE A 24 -8.43 3.78 -9.27
CA PHE A 24 -8.39 4.95 -8.38
C PHE A 24 -8.07 6.22 -9.15
N PRO A 25 -8.68 7.36 -8.82
CA PRO A 25 -8.35 8.64 -9.45
C PRO A 25 -6.88 8.99 -9.16
N GLU A 26 -6.19 9.46 -10.18
CA GLU A 26 -4.81 9.90 -10.06
C GLU A 26 -4.78 11.35 -9.54
N PRO A 27 -3.89 11.69 -8.59
CA PRO A 27 -3.67 13.08 -8.21
C PRO A 27 -3.19 13.90 -9.40
N ALA A 28 -3.63 15.15 -9.51
CA ALA A 28 -3.19 16.05 -10.58
C ALA A 28 -1.67 16.25 -10.64
N THR A 29 -0.99 16.05 -9.50
CA THR A 29 0.45 16.19 -9.33
C THR A 29 1.21 14.85 -9.42
N LEU A 30 0.58 13.75 -9.85
CA LEU A 30 1.26 12.44 -9.98
C LEU A 30 2.51 12.51 -10.86
N PHE A 31 2.53 13.39 -11.85
CA PHE A 31 3.63 13.61 -12.78
C PHE A 31 4.33 14.97 -12.57
N ASP A 32 4.47 15.37 -11.31
CA ASP A 32 5.14 16.63 -10.95
C ASP A 32 6.60 16.62 -11.43
N THR A 33 7.04 17.71 -12.03
CA THR A 33 8.41 17.90 -12.53
C THR A 33 9.34 18.53 -11.49
N TYR A 34 8.78 18.95 -10.36
CA TYR A 34 9.45 19.70 -9.29
C TYR A 34 10.06 21.04 -9.73
N GLU A 35 9.63 21.60 -10.87
CA GLU A 35 10.09 22.89 -11.35
C GLU A 35 9.81 24.00 -10.32
N GLY A 36 10.82 24.79 -10.01
CA GLY A 36 10.74 25.84 -9.00
C GLY A 36 10.79 25.36 -7.54
N ARG A 37 11.00 24.07 -7.28
CA ARG A 37 11.15 23.52 -5.92
C ARG A 37 12.62 23.41 -5.52
N GLY A 38 12.87 23.35 -4.20
CA GLY A 38 14.20 23.12 -3.65
C GLY A 38 14.74 21.72 -3.92
N SER A 39 16.07 21.54 -3.81
CA SER A 39 16.77 20.27 -4.07
C SER A 39 16.21 19.08 -3.27
N ALA A 40 15.76 19.30 -2.04
CA ALA A 40 15.16 18.26 -1.21
C ALA A 40 13.95 17.57 -1.89
N ALA A 41 13.13 18.31 -2.63
CA ALA A 41 11.99 17.75 -3.36
C ALA A 41 12.44 16.94 -4.60
N ILE A 42 13.57 17.31 -5.19
CA ILE A 42 14.11 16.64 -6.38
C ILE A 42 14.89 15.38 -5.99
N GLU A 43 15.65 15.43 -4.89
CA GLU A 43 16.59 14.39 -4.46
C GLU A 43 15.96 13.36 -3.51
N GLN A 44 14.67 13.52 -3.14
CA GLN A 44 13.98 12.62 -2.23
C GLN A 44 13.90 11.17 -2.79
N ASP A 45 13.74 10.19 -1.89
CA ASP A 45 13.68 8.76 -2.23
C ASP A 45 12.27 8.13 -2.03
N MET A 46 11.21 8.94 -2.20
CA MET A 46 9.81 8.52 -2.08
C MET A 46 9.09 8.43 -3.43
N SER A 47 9.81 8.36 -4.53
CA SER A 47 9.22 8.38 -5.88
C SER A 47 8.54 7.05 -6.23
N ILE A 48 7.28 7.12 -6.67
CA ILE A 48 6.57 5.98 -7.27
C ILE A 48 7.31 5.48 -8.50
N GLU A 49 7.90 6.39 -9.29
CA GLU A 49 8.66 6.02 -10.48
C GLU A 49 9.92 5.24 -10.15
N HIS A 50 10.76 5.76 -9.24
CA HIS A 50 12.13 5.30 -9.07
C HIS A 50 12.38 4.44 -7.84
N THR A 51 11.71 4.73 -6.71
CA THR A 51 12.06 4.14 -5.41
C THR A 51 11.02 3.19 -4.85
N LEU A 52 9.83 3.10 -5.47
CA LEU A 52 8.86 2.06 -5.17
C LEU A 52 9.39 0.71 -5.67
N THR A 53 9.75 -0.19 -4.75
CA THR A 53 10.47 -1.43 -5.09
C THR A 53 9.57 -2.50 -5.69
N ASN A 54 10.11 -3.25 -6.64
CA ASN A 54 9.38 -4.29 -7.35
C ASN A 54 9.03 -5.48 -6.46
N ASP A 55 9.97 -5.90 -5.63
CA ASP A 55 9.80 -7.06 -4.74
C ASP A 55 8.96 -6.73 -3.50
N TRP A 56 9.38 -5.72 -2.74
CA TRP A 56 8.79 -5.42 -1.43
C TRP A 56 7.48 -4.65 -1.50
N ASP A 57 7.43 -3.58 -2.32
CA ASP A 57 6.25 -2.72 -2.40
C ASP A 57 5.21 -3.26 -3.39
N LEU A 58 5.65 -3.62 -4.59
CA LEU A 58 4.79 -4.10 -5.67
C LEU A 58 4.54 -5.61 -5.65
N LYS A 59 5.33 -6.38 -4.89
CA LYS A 59 5.19 -7.84 -4.69
C LYS A 59 5.27 -8.62 -6.01
N LEU A 60 6.26 -8.27 -6.84
CA LEU A 60 6.43 -8.81 -8.20
C LEU A 60 7.32 -10.07 -8.27
N LEU A 61 7.39 -10.83 -7.18
CA LEU A 61 8.09 -12.11 -7.16
C LEU A 61 7.11 -13.27 -7.12
N THR A 62 7.33 -14.26 -7.98
CA THR A 62 6.64 -15.54 -7.91
C THR A 62 7.16 -16.37 -6.73
N ARG A 63 6.38 -17.39 -6.32
CA ARG A 63 6.81 -18.37 -5.31
C ARG A 63 8.17 -18.96 -5.65
N GLU A 64 8.38 -19.37 -6.91
CA GLU A 64 9.63 -19.97 -7.36
C GLU A 64 10.83 -19.02 -7.20
N GLU A 65 10.65 -17.75 -7.52
CA GLU A 65 11.71 -16.74 -7.37
C GLU A 65 12.01 -16.44 -5.90
N MET A 66 10.98 -16.36 -5.07
CA MET A 66 11.17 -16.22 -3.63
C MET A 66 11.92 -17.39 -3.00
N LEU A 67 11.73 -18.60 -3.52
CA LEU A 67 12.46 -19.79 -3.07
C LEU A 67 13.92 -19.82 -3.51
N LYS A 68 14.29 -19.11 -4.60
CA LYS A 68 15.68 -18.98 -5.06
C LYS A 68 16.51 -18.03 -4.19
N ASP A 69 15.87 -17.03 -3.58
CA ASP A 69 16.51 -16.13 -2.61
C ASP A 69 15.72 -16.06 -1.31
N THR A 70 16.03 -16.98 -0.44
CA THR A 70 15.37 -17.09 0.88
C THR A 70 15.77 -15.98 1.86
N THR A 71 16.71 -15.10 1.52
CA THR A 71 17.09 -13.93 2.32
C THR A 71 16.21 -12.73 2.01
N ASN A 72 15.51 -12.73 0.88
CA ASN A 72 14.61 -11.67 0.47
C ASN A 72 13.52 -11.38 1.52
N ARG A 73 13.29 -10.11 1.81
CA ARG A 73 12.31 -9.68 2.83
C ARG A 73 10.89 -10.15 2.54
N LEU A 74 10.49 -10.18 1.28
CA LEU A 74 9.15 -10.66 0.91
C LEU A 74 9.00 -12.13 1.24
N TYR A 75 10.01 -12.97 0.91
CA TYR A 75 10.02 -14.39 1.28
C TYR A 75 9.91 -14.58 2.79
N GLN A 76 10.62 -13.76 3.60
CA GLN A 76 10.59 -13.90 5.06
C GLN A 76 9.19 -13.65 5.65
N VAL A 77 8.36 -12.87 4.98
CA VAL A 77 6.94 -12.69 5.35
C VAL A 77 6.08 -13.80 4.77
N TYR A 78 6.24 -14.09 3.47
CA TYR A 78 5.49 -15.11 2.73
C TYR A 78 5.57 -16.49 3.39
N LYS A 79 6.74 -16.95 3.79
CA LYS A 79 6.95 -18.26 4.42
C LYS A 79 6.21 -18.45 5.76
N ARG A 80 5.77 -17.36 6.40
CA ARG A 80 5.00 -17.41 7.66
C ARG A 80 3.51 -17.56 7.43
N MET A 81 3.06 -17.41 6.20
CA MET A 81 1.66 -17.55 5.84
C MET A 81 1.26 -19.02 5.84
N PRO A 82 0.05 -19.38 6.30
CA PRO A 82 -0.52 -20.70 6.07
C PRO A 82 -0.57 -21.04 4.56
N ALA A 83 -0.57 -22.31 4.21
CA ALA A 83 -0.47 -22.76 2.82
C ALA A 83 -1.63 -22.21 1.95
N ASP A 84 -2.84 -22.22 2.45
CA ASP A 84 -4.02 -21.68 1.77
C ASP A 84 -3.91 -20.16 1.52
N VAL A 85 -3.28 -19.43 2.44
CA VAL A 85 -3.00 -18.00 2.26
C VAL A 85 -1.90 -17.77 1.22
N GLN A 86 -0.86 -18.63 1.19
CA GLN A 86 0.17 -18.59 0.15
C GLN A 86 -0.43 -18.84 -1.24
N ASP A 87 -1.30 -19.82 -1.37
CA ASP A 87 -1.97 -20.14 -2.64
C ASP A 87 -2.87 -18.98 -3.10
N LYS A 88 -3.60 -18.37 -2.17
CA LYS A 88 -4.38 -17.16 -2.46
C LYS A 88 -3.49 -15.99 -2.87
N TRP A 89 -2.38 -15.77 -2.17
CA TRP A 89 -1.39 -14.74 -2.52
C TRP A 89 -0.89 -14.92 -3.94
N ASP A 90 -0.42 -16.10 -4.29
CA ASP A 90 0.11 -16.38 -5.62
C ASP A 90 -0.93 -16.14 -6.71
N SER A 91 -2.17 -16.58 -6.49
CA SER A 91 -3.28 -16.36 -7.42
C SER A 91 -3.59 -14.87 -7.62
N VAL A 92 -3.63 -14.10 -6.52
CA VAL A 92 -3.97 -12.67 -6.55
C VAL A 92 -2.89 -11.83 -7.24
N TYR A 93 -1.61 -12.14 -7.01
CA TYR A 93 -0.51 -11.37 -7.58
C TYR A 93 -0.05 -11.87 -8.96
N ALA A 94 -0.50 -13.04 -9.42
CA ALA A 94 -0.10 -13.61 -10.72
C ALA A 94 -0.37 -12.66 -11.89
N GLN A 95 -1.55 -12.05 -11.95
CA GLN A 95 -1.90 -11.10 -13.01
C GLN A 95 -0.99 -9.86 -12.96
N ARG A 96 -0.77 -9.28 -11.78
CA ARG A 96 0.12 -8.13 -11.58
C ARG A 96 1.54 -8.41 -12.10
N ILE A 97 2.07 -9.59 -11.74
CA ILE A 97 3.40 -10.03 -12.18
C ILE A 97 3.44 -10.18 -13.70
N SER A 98 2.42 -10.80 -14.32
CA SER A 98 2.31 -10.98 -15.76
C SER A 98 2.23 -9.64 -16.50
N GLU A 99 1.39 -8.71 -16.05
CA GLU A 99 1.25 -7.37 -16.63
C GLU A 99 2.60 -6.61 -16.61
N TYR A 100 3.28 -6.59 -15.48
CA TYR A 100 4.58 -5.94 -15.36
C TYR A 100 5.62 -6.55 -16.30
N ARG A 101 5.68 -7.88 -16.39
CA ARG A 101 6.65 -8.62 -17.19
C ARG A 101 6.38 -8.60 -18.68
N SER A 102 5.16 -8.31 -19.11
CA SER A 102 4.85 -8.14 -20.53
C SER A 102 5.75 -7.08 -21.19
N GLY A 103 6.29 -6.17 -20.37
CA GLY A 103 7.19 -5.10 -20.80
C GLY A 103 6.52 -4.04 -21.65
N ASN A 104 5.20 -4.04 -21.77
CA ASN A 104 4.44 -3.06 -22.55
C ASN A 104 4.33 -1.70 -21.87
N LEU A 105 4.41 -1.67 -20.51
CA LEU A 105 4.29 -0.46 -19.72
C LEU A 105 5.58 0.36 -19.75
N ARG A 106 5.51 1.65 -20.11
CA ARG A 106 6.64 2.58 -20.18
C ARG A 106 6.23 3.99 -19.73
N GLY A 107 7.22 4.77 -19.29
CA GLY A 107 7.02 6.18 -18.94
C GLY A 107 5.81 6.40 -18.01
N LYS A 108 4.95 7.33 -18.38
CA LYS A 108 3.76 7.68 -17.58
C LYS A 108 2.80 6.51 -17.36
N GLU A 109 2.65 5.62 -18.33
CA GLU A 109 1.79 4.44 -18.19
C GLU A 109 2.31 3.50 -17.09
N LEU A 110 3.63 3.32 -16.99
CA LEU A 110 4.24 2.53 -15.92
C LEU A 110 4.06 3.19 -14.55
N ILE A 111 4.19 4.51 -14.47
CA ILE A 111 3.99 5.26 -13.21
C ILE A 111 2.52 5.15 -12.77
N SER A 112 1.56 5.37 -13.67
CA SER A 112 0.13 5.19 -13.43
C SER A 112 -0.16 3.77 -12.94
N TRP A 113 0.38 2.76 -13.61
CA TRP A 113 0.20 1.37 -13.21
C TRP A 113 0.77 1.08 -11.81
N LYS A 114 1.98 1.55 -11.50
CA LYS A 114 2.57 1.42 -10.15
C LYS A 114 1.71 2.10 -9.09
N TYR A 115 1.21 3.30 -9.39
CA TYR A 115 0.29 4.03 -8.52
C TYR A 115 -0.97 3.20 -8.22
N GLN A 116 -1.60 2.63 -9.25
CA GLN A 116 -2.79 1.79 -9.06
C GLN A 116 -2.49 0.58 -8.16
N GLN A 117 -1.35 -0.11 -8.35
CA GLN A 117 -0.99 -1.24 -7.50
C GLN A 117 -0.74 -0.82 -6.05
N TYR A 118 -0.08 0.33 -5.85
CA TYR A 118 0.15 0.92 -4.54
C TYR A 118 -1.18 1.22 -3.82
N MET A 119 -2.10 1.91 -4.48
CA MET A 119 -3.40 2.28 -3.92
C MET A 119 -4.26 1.07 -3.57
N ARG A 120 -4.27 0.03 -4.41
CA ARG A 120 -4.99 -1.22 -4.15
C ARG A 120 -4.54 -1.89 -2.86
N ASP A 121 -3.24 -2.03 -2.68
CA ASP A 121 -2.68 -2.66 -1.49
C ASP A 121 -2.82 -1.76 -0.25
N TYR A 122 -2.57 -0.45 -0.39
CA TYR A 122 -2.72 0.53 0.69
C TYR A 122 -4.14 0.52 1.26
N LEU A 123 -5.15 0.69 0.42
CA LEU A 123 -6.54 0.74 0.86
C LEU A 123 -7.03 -0.61 1.40
N ALA A 124 -6.57 -1.72 0.83
CA ALA A 124 -6.90 -3.04 1.37
C ALA A 124 -6.34 -3.28 2.79
N THR A 125 -5.24 -2.60 3.17
CA THR A 125 -4.77 -2.63 4.56
C THR A 125 -5.64 -1.80 5.49
N ILE A 126 -6.18 -0.68 5.00
CA ILE A 126 -7.05 0.22 5.77
C ILE A 126 -8.39 -0.46 6.10
N VAL A 127 -8.95 -1.24 5.18
CA VAL A 127 -10.19 -2.00 5.44
C VAL A 127 -10.08 -2.84 6.71
N ALA A 128 -8.91 -3.46 6.97
CA ALA A 128 -8.71 -4.23 8.20
C ALA A 128 -8.70 -3.35 9.46
N VAL A 129 -8.24 -2.10 9.36
CA VAL A 129 -8.30 -1.13 10.48
C VAL A 129 -9.74 -0.72 10.73
N ASP A 130 -10.48 -0.37 9.68
CA ASP A 130 -11.89 0.01 9.74
C ASP A 130 -12.75 -1.09 10.36
N GLU A 131 -12.61 -2.34 9.92
CA GLU A 131 -13.30 -3.49 10.52
C GLU A 131 -13.00 -3.64 12.01
N ASN A 132 -11.75 -3.44 12.43
CA ASN A 132 -11.40 -3.55 13.87
C ASN A 132 -11.98 -2.43 14.70
N ILE A 133 -12.04 -1.20 14.14
CA ILE A 133 -12.72 -0.08 14.80
C ILE A 133 -14.21 -0.38 14.93
N GLY A 134 -14.86 -0.83 13.85
CA GLY A 134 -16.26 -1.23 13.87
C GLY A 134 -16.56 -2.31 14.93
N ARG A 135 -15.69 -3.31 15.07
CA ARG A 135 -15.82 -4.33 16.13
C ARG A 135 -15.72 -3.76 17.53
N LEU A 136 -14.80 -2.79 17.75
CA LEU A 136 -14.65 -2.14 19.06
C LEU A 136 -15.88 -1.30 19.39
N LEU A 137 -16.38 -0.51 18.44
CA LEU A 137 -17.59 0.31 18.61
C LEU A 137 -18.80 -0.57 18.90
N GLY A 138 -18.99 -1.64 18.14
CA GLY A 138 -20.07 -2.59 18.37
C GLY A 138 -19.99 -3.32 19.74
N TYR A 139 -18.77 -3.54 20.25
CA TYR A 139 -18.58 -4.06 21.59
C TYR A 139 -19.05 -3.05 22.67
N LEU A 140 -18.67 -1.77 22.52
CA LEU A 140 -19.09 -0.70 23.44
C LEU A 140 -20.62 -0.51 23.43
N GLU A 141 -21.21 -0.49 22.24
CA GLU A 141 -22.66 -0.38 22.05
C GLU A 141 -23.40 -1.53 22.73
N LYS A 142 -22.98 -2.77 22.48
CA LYS A 142 -23.58 -3.98 23.05
C LYS A 142 -23.54 -4.02 24.58
N ASN A 143 -22.54 -3.41 25.20
CA ASN A 143 -22.37 -3.33 26.63
C ASN A 143 -23.00 -2.07 27.27
N GLY A 144 -23.63 -1.20 26.47
CA GLY A 144 -24.23 0.05 26.95
C GLY A 144 -23.20 1.10 27.39
N GLU A 145 -21.96 1.00 26.88
CA GLU A 145 -20.87 1.88 27.29
C GLU A 145 -20.57 2.99 26.24
N LEU A 146 -21.16 2.88 25.04
CA LEU A 146 -20.84 3.79 23.94
C LEU A 146 -21.16 5.25 24.28
N ASP A 147 -22.32 5.53 24.87
CA ASP A 147 -22.77 6.88 25.23
C ASP A 147 -21.94 7.50 26.36
N ASN A 148 -21.21 6.68 27.12
CA ASN A 148 -20.33 7.11 28.21
C ASN A 148 -18.84 7.00 27.85
N THR A 149 -18.51 6.88 26.57
CA THR A 149 -17.15 6.72 26.06
C THR A 149 -16.80 7.84 25.08
N ILE A 150 -15.69 8.53 25.33
CA ILE A 150 -15.12 9.48 24.37
C ILE A 150 -14.24 8.70 23.41
N ILE A 151 -14.53 8.80 22.10
CA ILE A 151 -13.79 8.13 21.04
C ILE A 151 -12.90 9.15 20.35
N ILE A 152 -11.58 8.90 20.33
CA ILE A 152 -10.60 9.71 19.65
C ILE A 152 -9.91 8.84 18.60
N TYR A 153 -10.08 9.19 17.30
CA TYR A 153 -9.35 8.59 16.20
C TYR A 153 -8.29 9.58 15.72
N THR A 154 -7.05 9.15 15.70
CA THR A 154 -5.92 10.00 15.30
C THR A 154 -4.81 9.16 14.67
N SER A 155 -3.90 9.82 13.98
CA SER A 155 -2.66 9.26 13.46
C SER A 155 -1.47 10.08 13.95
N ASP A 156 -0.29 9.47 14.02
CA ASP A 156 0.98 10.14 14.30
C ASP A 156 1.48 10.95 13.08
N GLN A 157 1.00 10.62 11.89
CA GLN A 157 1.37 11.26 10.62
C GLN A 157 0.41 10.87 9.49
N GLY A 158 0.43 11.62 8.40
CA GLY A 158 -0.26 11.26 7.18
C GLY A 158 0.61 10.45 6.20
N PHE A 159 0.19 10.45 4.92
CA PHE A 159 0.84 9.68 3.85
C PHE A 159 0.65 10.38 2.51
N PHE A 160 1.68 10.35 1.64
CA PHE A 160 1.50 10.71 0.24
C PHE A 160 0.83 9.56 -0.50
N LEU A 161 -0.27 9.85 -1.16
CA LEU A 161 -1.05 8.90 -1.95
C LEU A 161 -0.95 9.20 -3.44
N GLY A 162 0.26 9.49 -3.90
CA GLY A 162 0.57 9.81 -5.28
C GLY A 162 0.77 11.29 -5.56
N GLU A 163 0.43 12.18 -4.62
CA GLU A 163 0.70 13.60 -4.77
C GLU A 163 2.19 13.81 -4.96
N HIS A 164 2.55 14.69 -5.89
CA HIS A 164 3.94 14.95 -6.33
C HIS A 164 4.67 13.71 -6.88
N GLY A 165 3.94 12.67 -7.28
CA GLY A 165 4.53 11.39 -7.66
C GLY A 165 5.15 10.62 -6.50
N TRP A 166 4.80 10.93 -5.27
CA TRP A 166 5.38 10.37 -4.07
C TRP A 166 4.49 9.31 -3.41
N PHE A 167 5.13 8.49 -2.62
CA PHE A 167 4.54 7.58 -1.63
C PHE A 167 5.26 7.74 -0.30
N ASP A 168 4.75 7.10 0.79
CA ASP A 168 5.39 7.23 2.11
C ASP A 168 5.12 8.62 2.76
N LYS A 169 5.95 9.10 3.70
CA LYS A 169 5.59 10.10 4.70
C LYS A 169 6.78 10.93 5.23
N ARG A 170 7.80 11.16 4.43
CA ARG A 170 9.07 11.75 4.92
C ARG A 170 9.15 13.27 4.81
N PHE A 171 8.20 13.89 4.11
CA PHE A 171 8.07 15.35 4.05
C PHE A 171 6.78 15.81 4.72
N MET A 172 6.85 16.97 5.39
CA MET A 172 5.72 17.58 6.08
C MET A 172 4.99 18.58 5.16
N TYR A 173 4.56 18.09 3.98
CA TYR A 173 3.65 18.84 3.11
C TYR A 173 2.21 18.65 3.58
N GLU A 174 1.32 19.54 3.16
CA GLU A 174 -0.08 19.50 3.57
C GLU A 174 -0.75 18.16 3.22
N GLU A 175 -0.43 17.61 2.05
CA GLU A 175 -0.93 16.32 1.57
C GLU A 175 -0.56 15.16 2.50
N CYS A 176 0.58 15.24 3.17
CA CYS A 176 1.06 14.24 4.12
C CYS A 176 0.52 14.44 5.55
N GLN A 177 -0.28 15.47 5.79
CA GLN A 177 -0.79 15.81 7.13
C GLN A 177 -2.31 15.59 7.28
N ARG A 178 -2.99 15.17 6.22
CA ARG A 178 -4.43 14.89 6.19
C ARG A 178 -4.72 13.40 6.25
#